data_7bc16280b78c3811d148b1551986a575
#
_entry.id   7bc16280b78c3811d148b1551986a575
#
_cell.length_a   1.000
_cell.length_b   1.000
_cell.length_c   1.000
_cell.angle_alpha   90.00
_cell.angle_beta   90.00
_cell.angle_gamma   90.00
#
_symmetry.space_group_name_H-M   'P 1'
#
loop_
_entity.id
_entity.type
_entity.pdbx_description
1 polymer ?
#
loop_
_entity_poly.entity_id
_entity_poly.type
_entity_poly.pdbx_seq_one_letter_code
_entity_poly.pdbx_strand_id
1 'polypeptide(L)'
;MKIEICEATDIPELARVFVEMESYYFGSEAASYDEMFSYLTHRVFSAYSGVTVLGAWKNGILVGFATFTLMFPAPKCSGQAYMKDLFTSAVVRGQGVGKSLMRFIAAFAIEHGCTRFDWTAETTNPKAAEFYLSLGAALIAEKQYFRLEHQSLATFVMQNAKS
;
A
#
# COMPACT_ATOMS: atom_id res chain seq x y z
N MET A 1 3.24 20.12 -5.63
CA MET A 1 2.96 18.68 -5.48
C MET A 1 1.50 18.54 -5.09
N LYS A 2 0.74 17.68 -5.78
CA LYS A 2 -0.66 17.39 -5.53
C LYS A 2 -0.79 15.94 -5.04
N ILE A 3 -1.57 15.70 -4.01
CA ILE A 3 -1.91 14.36 -3.52
C ILE A 3 -3.39 14.15 -3.76
N GLU A 4 -3.74 13.09 -4.46
CA GLU A 4 -5.14 12.77 -4.78
C GLU A 4 -5.37 11.28 -4.96
N ILE A 5 -6.62 10.86 -4.77
CA ILE A 5 -7.06 9.49 -5.05
C ILE A 5 -7.02 9.29 -6.56
N CYS A 6 -6.38 8.19 -6.97
CA CYS A 6 -6.27 7.81 -8.36
C CYS A 6 -7.51 7.05 -8.82
N GLU A 7 -7.86 7.27 -10.08
CA GLU A 7 -8.94 6.59 -10.78
C GLU A 7 -8.41 5.64 -11.86
N ALA A 8 -9.29 4.88 -12.50
CA ALA A 8 -8.91 3.97 -13.59
C ALA A 8 -8.21 4.67 -14.76
N THR A 9 -8.48 5.95 -14.98
CA THR A 9 -7.83 6.79 -16.00
C THR A 9 -6.35 7.03 -15.72
N ASP A 10 -5.91 6.86 -14.46
CA ASP A 10 -4.52 7.06 -14.03
C ASP A 10 -3.66 5.80 -14.16
N ILE A 11 -4.27 4.65 -14.55
CA ILE A 11 -3.58 3.37 -14.67
C ILE A 11 -2.29 3.44 -15.51
N PRO A 12 -2.22 4.16 -16.63
CA PRO A 12 -0.98 4.25 -17.39
C PRO A 12 0.20 4.80 -16.58
N GLU A 13 -0.01 5.85 -15.82
CA GLU A 13 1.03 6.44 -14.96
C GLU A 13 1.31 5.57 -13.72
N LEU A 14 0.25 4.99 -13.14
CA LEU A 14 0.39 4.05 -12.03
C LEU A 14 1.23 2.83 -12.44
N ALA A 15 0.95 2.22 -13.61
CA ALA A 15 1.70 1.06 -14.10
C ALA A 15 3.20 1.37 -14.18
N ARG A 16 3.59 2.55 -14.65
CA ARG A 16 4.98 2.98 -14.72
C ARG A 16 5.64 3.03 -13.33
N VAL A 17 4.98 3.62 -12.35
CA VAL A 17 5.56 3.77 -10.99
C VAL A 17 5.50 2.46 -10.20
N PHE A 18 4.49 1.62 -10.43
CA PHE A 18 4.44 0.26 -9.85
C PHE A 18 5.55 -0.63 -10.39
N VAL A 19 5.86 -0.56 -11.68
CA VAL A 19 7.03 -1.26 -12.27
C VAL A 19 8.33 -0.73 -11.69
N GLU A 20 8.46 0.57 -11.46
CA GLU A 20 9.63 1.14 -10.78
C GLU A 20 9.79 0.57 -9.36
N MET A 21 8.69 0.45 -8.61
CA MET A 21 8.68 -0.17 -7.28
C MET A 21 9.11 -1.64 -7.33
N GLU A 22 8.50 -2.44 -8.21
CA GLU A 22 8.85 -3.85 -8.33
C GLU A 22 10.30 -4.05 -8.78
N SER A 23 10.77 -3.24 -9.72
CA SER A 23 12.17 -3.28 -10.16
C SER A 23 13.15 -2.96 -9.03
N TYR A 24 12.76 -2.08 -8.11
CA TYR A 24 13.56 -1.79 -6.93
C TYR A 24 13.66 -2.99 -5.98
N TYR A 25 12.58 -3.75 -5.81
CA TYR A 25 12.55 -4.91 -4.90
C TYR A 25 13.01 -6.23 -5.54
N PHE A 26 12.72 -6.45 -6.82
CA PHE A 26 12.88 -7.74 -7.50
C PHE A 26 13.83 -7.69 -8.71
N GLY A 27 14.34 -6.53 -9.08
CA GLY A 27 15.27 -6.37 -10.20
C GLY A 27 14.67 -6.85 -11.53
N SER A 28 15.37 -7.76 -12.21
CA SER A 28 14.95 -8.30 -13.52
C SER A 28 13.71 -9.20 -13.47
N GLU A 29 13.26 -9.60 -12.29
CA GLU A 29 12.06 -10.43 -12.12
C GLU A 29 10.79 -9.58 -11.91
N ALA A 30 10.90 -8.27 -11.96
CA ALA A 30 9.76 -7.37 -11.90
C ALA A 30 8.83 -7.61 -13.10
N ALA A 31 7.51 -7.42 -12.85
CA ALA A 31 6.52 -7.46 -13.92
C ALA A 31 6.83 -6.41 -15.01
N SER A 32 6.51 -6.76 -16.25
CA SER A 32 6.55 -5.80 -17.35
C SER A 32 5.46 -4.74 -17.19
N TYR A 33 5.59 -3.66 -17.96
CA TYR A 33 4.56 -2.61 -17.99
C TYR A 33 3.17 -3.18 -18.37
N ASP A 34 3.09 -4.02 -19.40
CA ASP A 34 1.83 -4.58 -19.87
C ASP A 34 1.18 -5.52 -18.84
N GLU A 35 1.99 -6.34 -18.18
CA GLU A 35 1.52 -7.19 -17.07
C GLU A 35 1.01 -6.34 -15.91
N MET A 36 1.73 -5.28 -15.54
CA MET A 36 1.33 -4.37 -14.47
C MET A 36 0.06 -3.60 -14.83
N PHE A 37 -0.05 -3.11 -16.07
CA PHE A 37 -1.25 -2.44 -16.55
C PHE A 37 -2.47 -3.35 -16.45
N SER A 38 -2.35 -4.60 -16.93
CA SER A 38 -3.41 -5.61 -16.83
C SER A 38 -3.77 -5.92 -15.38
N TYR A 39 -2.78 -6.09 -14.52
CA TYR A 39 -2.96 -6.34 -13.09
C TYR A 39 -3.70 -5.19 -12.39
N LEU A 40 -3.29 -3.95 -12.61
CA LEU A 40 -3.98 -2.78 -12.06
C LEU A 40 -5.44 -2.73 -12.53
N THR A 41 -5.69 -2.92 -13.84
CA THR A 41 -7.02 -2.88 -14.41
C THR A 41 -7.95 -3.95 -13.85
N HIS A 42 -7.51 -5.20 -13.81
CA HIS A 42 -8.38 -6.33 -13.52
C HIS A 42 -8.37 -6.77 -12.05
N ARG A 43 -7.40 -6.32 -11.25
CA ARG A 43 -7.28 -6.69 -9.84
C ARG A 43 -7.36 -5.49 -8.92
N VAL A 44 -6.44 -4.53 -9.03
CA VAL A 44 -6.36 -3.40 -8.10
C VAL A 44 -7.59 -2.50 -8.20
N PHE A 45 -8.05 -2.19 -9.40
CA PHE A 45 -9.26 -1.38 -9.65
C PHE A 45 -10.54 -2.22 -9.80
N SER A 46 -10.50 -3.50 -9.43
CA SER A 46 -11.70 -4.34 -9.43
C SER A 46 -12.62 -4.03 -8.25
N ALA A 47 -13.91 -4.38 -8.41
CA ALA A 47 -14.91 -4.18 -7.35
C ALA A 47 -14.62 -4.96 -6.05
N TYR A 48 -13.82 -6.03 -6.12
CA TYR A 48 -13.49 -6.87 -4.97
C TYR A 48 -12.20 -6.46 -4.24
N SER A 49 -11.41 -5.54 -4.80
CA SER A 49 -10.11 -5.20 -4.24
C SER A 49 -10.21 -4.47 -2.90
N GLY A 50 -11.22 -3.61 -2.74
CA GLY A 50 -11.39 -2.79 -1.54
C GLY A 50 -10.24 -1.80 -1.27
N VAL A 51 -9.28 -1.70 -2.20
CA VAL A 51 -8.13 -0.82 -2.06
C VAL A 51 -8.42 0.56 -2.63
N THR A 52 -7.90 1.57 -1.95
CA THR A 52 -7.80 2.94 -2.49
C THR A 52 -6.35 3.19 -2.88
N VAL A 53 -6.14 3.67 -4.09
CA VAL A 53 -4.82 4.06 -4.60
C VAL A 53 -4.69 5.57 -4.51
N LEU A 54 -3.64 6.05 -3.86
CA LEU A 54 -3.34 7.46 -3.67
C LEU A 54 -2.09 7.82 -4.45
N GLY A 55 -2.15 8.86 -5.27
CA GLY A 55 -1.04 9.33 -6.10
C GLY A 55 -0.44 10.64 -5.59
N ALA A 56 0.87 10.77 -5.72
CA ALA A 56 1.61 12.01 -5.55
C ALA A 56 2.07 12.51 -6.93
N TRP A 57 1.58 13.69 -7.32
CA TRP A 57 1.81 14.28 -8.63
C TRP A 57 2.67 15.53 -8.55
N LYS A 58 3.66 15.62 -9.41
CA LYS A 58 4.54 16.78 -9.56
C LYS A 58 4.61 17.16 -11.03
N ASN A 59 4.15 18.36 -11.37
CA ASN A 59 4.11 18.85 -12.76
C ASN A 59 3.39 17.89 -13.74
N GLY A 60 2.28 17.28 -13.30
CA GLY A 60 1.50 16.34 -14.10
C GLY A 60 2.07 14.92 -14.22
N ILE A 61 3.18 14.62 -13.55
CA ILE A 61 3.83 13.31 -13.56
C ILE A 61 3.61 12.65 -12.19
N LEU A 62 3.21 11.39 -12.18
CA LEU A 62 3.10 10.59 -10.95
C LEU A 62 4.52 10.26 -10.45
N VAL A 63 4.85 10.66 -9.23
CA VAL A 63 6.18 10.51 -8.63
C VAL A 63 6.19 9.65 -7.37
N GLY A 64 5.03 9.15 -6.95
CA GLY A 64 4.88 8.23 -5.83
C GLY A 64 3.43 7.84 -5.64
N PHE A 65 3.20 6.79 -4.88
CA PHE A 65 1.87 6.33 -4.56
C PHE A 65 1.83 5.66 -3.19
N ALA A 66 0.62 5.51 -2.66
CA ALA A 66 0.31 4.61 -1.55
C ALA A 66 -0.95 3.83 -1.87
N THR A 67 -1.05 2.61 -1.34
CA THR A 67 -2.29 1.83 -1.37
C THR A 67 -2.78 1.60 0.05
N PHE A 68 -4.06 1.81 0.28
CA PHE A 68 -4.65 1.62 1.61
C PHE A 68 -6.10 1.16 1.53
N THR A 69 -6.61 0.65 2.63
CA THR A 69 -8.01 0.30 2.81
C THR A 69 -8.50 0.73 4.17
N LEU A 70 -9.80 0.98 4.29
CA LEU A 70 -10.46 1.15 5.58
C LEU A 70 -11.04 -0.18 6.01
N MET A 71 -10.71 -0.61 7.22
CA MET A 71 -11.13 -1.89 7.79
C MET A 71 -12.08 -1.65 8.96
N PHE A 72 -13.26 -2.24 8.86
CA PHE A 72 -14.29 -2.25 9.89
C PHE A 72 -14.70 -3.70 10.18
N PRO A 73 -15.08 -4.05 11.42
CA PRO A 73 -15.10 -3.21 12.62
C PRO A 73 -13.74 -3.07 13.30
N ALA A 74 -13.60 -2.03 14.12
CA ALA A 74 -12.54 -1.90 15.09
C ALA A 74 -13.16 -1.58 16.49
N PRO A 75 -12.40 -1.70 17.59
CA PRO A 75 -12.94 -1.49 18.93
C PRO A 75 -13.63 -0.14 19.11
N LYS A 76 -14.67 -0.10 19.96
CA LYS A 76 -15.44 1.09 20.31
C LYS A 76 -16.16 1.74 19.12
N CYS A 77 -16.74 0.91 18.24
CA CYS A 77 -17.50 1.36 17.07
C CYS A 77 -16.67 2.24 16.13
N SER A 78 -15.39 1.92 15.96
CA SER A 78 -14.49 2.64 15.08
C SER A 78 -14.00 1.76 13.91
N GLY A 79 -13.08 2.29 13.12
CA GLY A 79 -12.37 1.61 12.06
C GLY A 79 -10.86 1.81 12.16
N GLN A 80 -10.14 1.13 11.28
CA GLN A 80 -8.71 1.34 11.09
C GLN A 80 -8.41 1.51 9.61
N ALA A 81 -7.50 2.43 9.27
CA ALA A 81 -6.87 2.45 7.97
C ALA A 81 -5.69 1.46 7.99
N TYR A 82 -5.51 0.73 6.91
CA TYR A 82 -4.34 -0.12 6.71
C TYR A 82 -3.67 0.24 5.39
N MET A 83 -2.41 0.64 5.45
CA MET A 83 -1.59 0.94 4.28
C MET A 83 -0.80 -0.31 3.88
N LYS A 84 -0.95 -0.74 2.62
CA LYS A 84 -0.23 -1.90 2.09
C LYS A 84 1.10 -1.47 1.45
N ASP A 85 1.08 -0.43 0.64
CA ASP A 85 2.25 0.06 -0.08
C ASP A 85 2.45 1.55 0.15
N LEU A 86 3.71 1.95 0.21
CA LEU A 86 4.17 3.34 0.18
C LEU A 86 5.44 3.41 -0.65
N PHE A 87 5.38 4.05 -1.80
CA PHE A 87 6.51 4.16 -2.69
C PHE A 87 6.71 5.59 -3.20
N THR A 88 7.95 5.99 -3.29
CA THR A 88 8.36 7.25 -3.91
C THR A 88 9.47 7.00 -4.91
N SER A 89 9.30 7.53 -6.12
CA SER A 89 10.32 7.45 -7.17
C SER A 89 11.67 7.99 -6.67
N ALA A 90 12.74 7.37 -7.13
CA ALA A 90 14.11 7.72 -6.72
C ALA A 90 14.41 9.22 -6.89
N VAL A 91 13.87 9.85 -7.93
CA VAL A 91 14.11 11.26 -8.27
C VAL A 91 13.50 12.27 -7.28
N VAL A 92 12.56 11.83 -6.41
CA VAL A 92 11.92 12.72 -5.43
C VAL A 92 12.09 12.24 -3.98
N ARG A 93 12.92 11.24 -3.74
CA ARG A 93 13.23 10.81 -2.37
C ARG A 93 13.82 11.95 -1.54
N GLY A 94 13.50 11.96 -0.25
CA GLY A 94 13.94 13.02 0.66
C GLY A 94 13.18 14.35 0.53
N GLN A 95 12.23 14.48 -0.40
CA GLN A 95 11.43 15.69 -0.61
C GLN A 95 10.07 15.68 0.14
N GLY A 96 9.88 14.77 1.09
CA GLY A 96 8.68 14.71 1.94
C GLY A 96 7.44 14.06 1.27
N VAL A 97 7.59 13.47 0.08
CA VAL A 97 6.47 12.85 -0.66
C VAL A 97 5.79 11.76 0.16
N GLY A 98 6.54 10.82 0.72
CA GLY A 98 5.99 9.73 1.54
C GLY A 98 5.23 10.25 2.76
N LYS A 99 5.77 11.27 3.44
CA LYS A 99 5.08 11.92 4.57
C LYS A 99 3.77 12.57 4.15
N SER A 100 3.72 13.18 2.97
CA SER A 100 2.50 13.81 2.45
C SER A 100 1.43 12.77 2.11
N LEU A 101 1.81 11.63 1.51
CA LEU A 101 0.91 10.51 1.26
C LEU A 101 0.32 9.97 2.57
N MET A 102 1.15 9.71 3.56
CA MET A 102 0.69 9.20 4.86
C MET A 102 -0.22 10.20 5.60
N ARG A 103 0.05 11.49 5.52
CA ARG A 103 -0.82 12.52 6.09
C ARG A 103 -2.20 12.54 5.45
N PHE A 104 -2.26 12.36 4.13
CA PHE A 104 -3.54 12.27 3.43
C PHE A 104 -4.34 11.06 3.93
N ILE A 105 -3.71 9.87 4.01
CA ILE A 105 -4.37 8.66 4.51
C ILE A 105 -4.88 8.86 5.94
N ALA A 106 -4.06 9.44 6.81
CA ALA A 106 -4.46 9.70 8.20
C ALA A 106 -5.67 10.64 8.29
N ALA A 107 -5.67 11.72 7.50
CA ALA A 107 -6.81 12.66 7.46
C ALA A 107 -8.08 11.98 6.93
N PHE A 108 -7.95 11.23 5.84
CA PHE A 108 -9.03 10.46 5.23
C PHE A 108 -9.61 9.42 6.21
N ALA A 109 -8.73 8.72 6.94
CA ALA A 109 -9.13 7.75 7.95
C ALA A 109 -9.96 8.39 9.08
N ILE A 110 -9.53 9.54 9.61
CA ILE A 110 -10.24 10.29 10.65
C ILE A 110 -11.62 10.74 10.15
N GLU A 111 -11.67 11.29 8.95
CA GLU A 111 -12.93 11.74 8.32
C GLU A 111 -13.94 10.60 8.16
N HIS A 112 -13.47 9.37 7.96
CA HIS A 112 -14.30 8.17 7.80
C HIS A 112 -14.48 7.35 9.07
N GLY A 113 -14.22 7.92 10.25
CA GLY A 113 -14.50 7.27 11.54
C GLY A 113 -13.45 6.27 12.01
N CYS A 114 -12.28 6.26 11.40
CA CYS A 114 -11.16 5.45 11.86
C CYS A 114 -10.41 6.16 12.99
N THR A 115 -9.96 5.38 13.96
CA THR A 115 -9.17 5.88 15.11
C THR A 115 -7.73 5.33 15.10
N ARG A 116 -7.41 4.53 14.07
CA ARG A 116 -6.13 3.85 13.97
C ARG A 116 -5.65 3.80 12.51
N PHE A 117 -4.35 3.94 12.32
CA PHE A 117 -3.68 3.81 11.04
C PHE A 117 -2.48 2.87 11.21
N ASP A 118 -2.55 1.69 10.58
CA ASP A 118 -1.59 0.61 10.72
C ASP A 118 -0.91 0.29 9.37
N TRP A 119 0.31 -0.21 9.45
CA TRP A 119 1.08 -0.75 8.34
C TRP A 119 2.19 -1.66 8.86
N THR A 120 2.86 -2.38 7.98
CA THR A 120 4.02 -3.20 8.30
C THR A 120 5.27 -2.69 7.58
N ALA A 121 6.42 -3.01 8.12
CA ALA A 121 7.72 -2.79 7.47
C ALA A 121 8.58 -4.05 7.66
N GLU A 122 9.42 -4.33 6.67
CA GLU A 122 10.37 -5.43 6.77
C GLU A 122 11.45 -5.11 7.81
N THR A 123 11.77 -6.07 8.68
CA THR A 123 12.83 -5.91 9.68
C THR A 123 14.21 -5.71 9.05
N THR A 124 14.37 -6.13 7.81
CA THR A 124 15.57 -5.95 6.99
C THR A 124 15.72 -4.56 6.40
N ASN A 125 14.71 -3.68 6.59
CA ASN A 125 14.73 -2.29 6.12
C ASN A 125 14.71 -1.30 7.30
N PRO A 126 15.84 -1.09 8.01
CA PRO A 126 15.87 -0.21 9.17
C PRO A 126 15.58 1.25 8.84
N LYS A 127 15.87 1.71 7.62
CA LYS A 127 15.55 3.08 7.17
C LYS A 127 14.06 3.35 7.13
N ALA A 128 13.25 2.36 6.76
CA ALA A 128 11.79 2.48 6.80
C ALA A 128 11.31 2.61 8.25
N ALA A 129 11.83 1.79 9.16
CA ALA A 129 11.49 1.87 10.58
C ALA A 129 11.85 3.24 11.18
N GLU A 130 13.05 3.75 10.92
CA GLU A 130 13.48 5.09 11.36
C GLU A 130 12.56 6.18 10.83
N PHE A 131 12.18 6.09 9.56
CA PHE A 131 11.24 7.03 8.95
C PHE A 131 9.89 7.02 9.69
N TYR A 132 9.30 5.85 9.92
CA TYR A 132 8.01 5.75 10.59
C TYR A 132 8.05 6.22 12.05
N LEU A 133 9.09 5.86 12.79
CA LEU A 133 9.30 6.36 14.15
C LEU A 133 9.46 7.88 14.19
N SER A 134 10.12 8.47 13.19
CA SER A 134 10.26 9.93 13.07
C SER A 134 8.93 10.66 12.84
N LEU A 135 7.90 9.95 12.35
CA LEU A 135 6.54 10.47 12.20
C LEU A 135 5.70 10.39 13.48
N GLY A 136 6.24 9.79 14.54
CA GLY A 136 5.54 9.53 15.79
C GLY A 136 4.79 8.21 15.85
N ALA A 137 5.01 7.30 14.90
CA ALA A 137 4.42 5.97 14.94
C ALA A 137 5.04 5.13 16.07
N ALA A 138 4.24 4.26 16.68
CA ALA A 138 4.70 3.29 17.67
C ALA A 138 4.92 1.91 17.01
N LEU A 139 6.02 1.26 17.32
CA LEU A 139 6.21 -0.14 16.97
C LEU A 139 5.35 -1.01 17.88
N ILE A 140 4.48 -1.83 17.31
CA ILE A 140 3.59 -2.74 18.04
C ILE A 140 4.27 -4.11 18.16
N ALA A 141 5.17 -4.24 19.12
CA ALA A 141 6.02 -5.42 19.30
C ALA A 141 5.27 -6.69 19.74
N GLU A 142 4.09 -6.54 20.36
CA GLU A 142 3.22 -7.65 20.77
C GLU A 142 2.42 -8.30 19.64
N LYS A 143 2.46 -7.76 18.43
CA LYS A 143 1.79 -8.34 17.27
C LYS A 143 2.70 -9.33 16.57
N GLN A 144 2.14 -10.47 16.18
CA GLN A 144 2.75 -11.44 15.30
C GLN A 144 2.05 -11.43 13.95
N TYR A 145 2.81 -11.62 12.87
CA TYR A 145 2.28 -11.64 11.50
C TYR A 145 2.28 -13.07 10.99
N PHE A 146 1.10 -13.58 10.61
CA PHE A 146 0.92 -14.94 10.10
C PHE A 146 0.54 -14.90 8.63
N ARG A 147 1.00 -15.90 7.87
CA ARG A 147 0.76 -15.99 6.43
C ARG A 147 0.52 -17.43 6.00
N LEU A 148 -0.48 -17.60 5.14
CA LEU A 148 -0.58 -18.77 4.27
C LEU A 148 -0.38 -18.27 2.83
N GLU A 149 0.57 -18.84 2.10
CA GLU A 149 0.85 -18.43 0.73
C GLU A 149 1.10 -19.63 -0.19
N HIS A 150 0.84 -19.43 -1.49
CA HIS A 150 1.08 -20.44 -2.53
C HIS A 150 0.49 -21.81 -2.17
N GLN A 151 1.34 -22.83 -2.10
CA GLN A 151 0.91 -24.21 -1.85
C GLN A 151 0.29 -24.38 -0.46
N SER A 152 0.75 -23.68 0.57
CA SER A 152 0.16 -23.78 1.91
C SER A 152 -1.27 -23.24 1.96
N LEU A 153 -1.58 -22.19 1.20
CA LEU A 153 -2.94 -21.66 1.07
C LEU A 153 -3.85 -22.68 0.36
N ALA A 154 -3.41 -23.25 -0.75
CA ALA A 154 -4.16 -24.26 -1.49
C ALA A 154 -4.42 -25.52 -0.63
N THR A 155 -3.42 -26.01 0.08
CA THR A 155 -3.52 -27.17 0.96
C THR A 155 -4.51 -26.93 2.09
N PHE A 156 -4.51 -25.73 2.69
CA PHE A 156 -5.43 -25.38 3.76
C PHE A 156 -6.91 -25.44 3.31
N VAL A 157 -7.21 -24.98 2.09
CA VAL A 157 -8.56 -25.07 1.52
C VAL A 157 -9.00 -26.52 1.32
N MET A 158 -8.07 -27.40 0.90
CA MET A 158 -8.39 -28.80 0.63
C MET A 158 -8.51 -29.67 1.88
N GLN A 159 -7.85 -29.32 2.98
CA GLN A 159 -7.91 -30.07 4.25
C GLN A 159 -9.30 -30.06 4.88
N ASN A 160 -10.09 -28.99 4.70
CA ASN A 160 -11.43 -28.84 5.25
C ASN A 160 -12.53 -29.58 4.46
N ALA A 161 -12.22 -30.15 3.31
CA ALA A 161 -13.18 -30.93 2.53
C ALA A 161 -13.36 -32.38 3.02
N LYS A 162 -12.67 -32.78 4.12
CA LYS A 162 -12.66 -34.17 4.65
C LYS A 162 -13.11 -34.28 6.11
N SER A 163 -13.65 -33.22 6.71
CA SER A 163 -14.20 -33.27 8.07
C SER A 163 -15.71 -33.12 8.11
#